data_61f11f5a394bcc40f1f7e576ca8b8a6f
#
_entry.id   61f11f5a394bcc40f1f7e576ca8b8a6f
#
_cell.length_a   1.000
_cell.length_b   1.000
_cell.length_c   1.000
_cell.angle_alpha   90.00
_cell.angle_beta   90.00
_cell.angle_gamma   90.00
#
_symmetry.space_group_name_H-M   'P 1'
#
loop_
_entity.id
_entity.type
_entity.pdbx_description
1 polymer ?
#
loop_
_entity_poly.entity_id
_entity_poly.type
_entity_poly.pdbx_seq_one_letter_code
_entity_poly.pdbx_strand_id
1 'polypeptide(L)'
;MKQMTLEEISKAAASGTFRKIPVSREIYSDIRTPVETLKVLQGVSSHCYMLESVEDKKQWGRYTFLGYDPSLELTCVNGNLTITADAAEMKKVEDIPESHEEHLPTGQIRLTAKTAHPGAVIKTLIEKNKSPKIATLPTFTGGLVGYFSYDYIKYSEPTLKLDAEDQEHFKDVDLMLFDKVIAYDNYRQKIVLMINIETENLEENYEKAVQELEKMEELIRFGKPAETKAGHLKSEFRPLFDEKVYCEKVEQVKHYIHEGDLFQLVLSNRLETDFEGSLLDTYRVLRTTNPSPYMFYFSSDDVEIAGASPETLVKVEDGEVRTFPLAGTRPRGKSYEEDQRLEKELLADEKERAEHNMLVDLGRNDLGKICDFGTVEVEKYMSIERYSHVMHIGSTVKGQLRKDKTAVDAIDSVLPAGTLSGAPKLRACQIINELENNKRGIYGGAIGYLDFTGNMDTCIAIRLAFKKNGKVFVRSGAGIVADSIPEKEHQECINKAKAVMVALAEAEGGSNL
;
A
#
# COMPACT_ATOMS: atom_id res chain seq x y z
N MET A 1 -18.12 -27.22 7.56
CA MET A 1 -17.86 -25.76 7.48
C MET A 1 -18.04 -25.18 8.88
N LYS A 2 -17.10 -24.36 9.34
CA LYS A 2 -17.19 -23.76 10.67
C LYS A 2 -17.71 -22.33 10.51
N GLN A 3 -18.78 -22.00 11.24
CA GLN A 3 -19.31 -20.64 11.37
C GLN A 3 -19.22 -20.23 12.84
N MET A 4 -18.87 -18.98 13.10
CA MET A 4 -18.91 -18.45 14.45
C MET A 4 -20.36 -18.39 14.96
N THR A 5 -20.55 -18.78 16.20
CA THR A 5 -21.87 -18.76 16.86
C THR A 5 -22.16 -17.41 17.49
N LEU A 6 -23.45 -17.11 17.73
CA LEU A 6 -23.87 -15.91 18.44
C LEU A 6 -23.24 -15.81 19.84
N GLU A 7 -23.05 -16.97 20.53
CA GLU A 7 -22.42 -17.03 21.85
C GLU A 7 -20.93 -16.59 21.79
N GLU A 8 -20.16 -17.11 20.80
CA GLU A 8 -18.76 -16.71 20.59
C GLU A 8 -18.63 -15.21 20.32
N ILE A 9 -19.54 -14.64 19.51
CA ILE A 9 -19.58 -13.23 19.17
C ILE A 9 -19.99 -12.36 20.35
N SER A 10 -21.02 -12.76 21.10
CA SER A 10 -21.46 -12.06 22.32
C SER A 10 -20.36 -12.01 23.37
N LYS A 11 -19.59 -13.10 23.52
CA LYS A 11 -18.44 -13.13 24.41
C LYS A 11 -17.32 -12.19 23.94
N ALA A 12 -17.05 -12.12 22.64
CA ALA A 12 -16.06 -11.20 22.08
C ALA A 12 -16.51 -9.74 22.25
N ALA A 13 -17.78 -9.44 22.01
CA ALA A 13 -18.33 -8.10 22.20
C ALA A 13 -18.22 -7.63 23.66
N ALA A 14 -18.47 -8.54 24.61
CA ALA A 14 -18.40 -8.23 26.05
C ALA A 14 -16.96 -8.05 26.58
N SER A 15 -15.93 -8.39 25.81
CA SER A 15 -14.54 -8.30 26.25
C SER A 15 -13.96 -6.88 26.29
N GLY A 16 -14.66 -5.87 25.75
CA GLY A 16 -14.21 -4.48 25.70
C GLY A 16 -15.27 -3.55 25.13
N THR A 17 -14.86 -2.31 24.87
CA THR A 17 -15.72 -1.26 24.26
C THR A 17 -15.54 -1.27 22.75
N PHE A 18 -16.12 -2.25 22.09
CA PHE A 18 -16.06 -2.39 20.64
C PHE A 18 -17.34 -1.86 19.98
N ARG A 19 -17.21 -1.38 18.75
CA ARG A 19 -18.32 -0.91 17.93
C ARG A 19 -18.71 -1.93 16.89
N LYS A 20 -17.73 -2.65 16.35
CA LYS A 20 -17.93 -3.73 15.37
C LYS A 20 -17.38 -5.06 15.88
N ILE A 21 -17.93 -6.16 15.37
CA ILE A 21 -17.48 -7.53 15.64
C ILE A 21 -17.47 -8.29 14.32
N PRO A 22 -16.38 -9.00 13.96
CA PRO A 22 -16.36 -9.85 12.79
C PRO A 22 -17.12 -11.16 13.03
N VAL A 23 -18.07 -11.46 12.16
CA VAL A 23 -18.74 -12.76 12.03
C VAL A 23 -18.08 -13.51 10.90
N SER A 24 -17.69 -14.76 11.09
CA SER A 24 -16.97 -15.51 10.06
C SER A 24 -17.57 -16.85 9.73
N ARG A 25 -17.34 -17.29 8.48
CA ARG A 25 -17.64 -18.64 7.97
C ARG A 25 -16.43 -19.16 7.21
N GLU A 26 -16.00 -20.39 7.52
CA GLU A 26 -14.94 -21.08 6.78
C GLU A 26 -15.54 -22.01 5.72
N ILE A 27 -14.99 -21.96 4.49
CA ILE A 27 -15.28 -22.90 3.40
C ILE A 27 -13.97 -23.46 2.83
N TYR A 28 -14.02 -24.50 2.01
CA TYR A 28 -12.82 -25.04 1.33
C TYR A 28 -12.38 -24.15 0.18
N SER A 29 -11.05 -24.04 -0.06
CA SER A 29 -10.46 -23.17 -1.09
C SER A 29 -10.32 -23.83 -2.47
N ASP A 30 -10.83 -25.05 -2.62
CA ASP A 30 -10.81 -25.83 -3.87
C ASP A 30 -11.92 -25.44 -4.88
N ILE A 31 -12.64 -24.35 -4.58
CA ILE A 31 -13.77 -23.86 -5.39
C ILE A 31 -13.29 -22.96 -6.51
N ARG A 32 -12.46 -21.95 -6.15
CA ARG A 32 -11.91 -20.94 -7.07
C ARG A 32 -10.56 -20.42 -6.59
N THR A 33 -9.74 -19.97 -7.53
CA THR A 33 -8.52 -19.24 -7.20
C THR A 33 -8.83 -17.79 -6.77
N PRO A 34 -7.95 -17.13 -6.01
CA PRO A 34 -8.14 -15.72 -5.64
C PRO A 34 -8.35 -14.80 -6.87
N VAL A 35 -7.60 -14.99 -7.95
CA VAL A 35 -7.73 -14.18 -9.18
C VAL A 35 -9.09 -14.38 -9.85
N GLU A 36 -9.58 -15.61 -9.92
CA GLU A 36 -10.93 -15.86 -10.46
C GLU A 36 -12.02 -15.31 -9.56
N THR A 37 -11.84 -15.36 -8.24
CA THR A 37 -12.75 -14.71 -7.31
C THR A 37 -12.75 -13.19 -7.52
N LEU A 38 -11.58 -12.56 -7.67
CA LEU A 38 -11.51 -11.13 -7.99
C LEU A 38 -12.30 -10.78 -9.26
N LYS A 39 -12.18 -11.58 -10.33
CA LYS A 39 -12.97 -11.38 -11.57
C LYS A 39 -14.49 -11.45 -11.32
N VAL A 40 -14.93 -12.34 -10.43
CA VAL A 40 -16.35 -12.41 -10.04
C VAL A 40 -16.77 -11.17 -9.26
N LEU A 41 -15.94 -10.70 -8.32
CA LEU A 41 -16.22 -9.51 -7.53
C LEU A 41 -16.30 -8.26 -8.40
N GLN A 42 -15.44 -8.14 -9.42
CA GLN A 42 -15.51 -7.06 -10.43
C GLN A 42 -16.82 -7.06 -11.25
N GLY A 43 -17.52 -8.18 -11.32
CA GLY A 43 -18.84 -8.27 -11.94
C GLY A 43 -19.95 -7.64 -11.10
N VAL A 44 -19.72 -7.36 -9.82
CA VAL A 44 -20.71 -6.81 -8.89
C VAL A 44 -20.27 -5.50 -8.24
N SER A 45 -19.00 -5.12 -8.35
CA SER A 45 -18.47 -3.86 -7.80
C SER A 45 -17.33 -3.33 -8.66
N SER A 46 -17.30 -2.02 -8.94
CA SER A 46 -16.13 -1.33 -9.52
C SER A 46 -14.99 -1.15 -8.52
N HIS A 47 -15.31 -1.20 -7.22
CA HIS A 47 -14.39 -1.02 -6.11
C HIS A 47 -14.00 -2.37 -5.55
N CYS A 48 -12.82 -2.85 -5.94
CA CYS A 48 -12.28 -4.13 -5.51
C CYS A 48 -10.80 -4.03 -5.16
N TYR A 49 -10.35 -4.89 -4.26
CA TYR A 49 -8.94 -5.06 -4.02
C TYR A 49 -8.56 -6.54 -3.90
N MET A 50 -7.29 -6.83 -4.15
CA MET A 50 -6.60 -8.05 -3.76
C MET A 50 -5.23 -7.70 -3.22
N LEU A 51 -4.94 -8.17 -1.99
CA LEU A 51 -3.64 -8.05 -1.33
C LEU A 51 -3.13 -9.45 -1.03
N GLU A 52 -1.95 -9.77 -1.50
CA GLU A 52 -1.31 -11.06 -1.25
C GLU A 52 0.20 -10.93 -1.06
N SER A 53 0.82 -11.95 -0.49
CA SER A 53 2.26 -12.12 -0.44
C SER A 53 2.64 -13.44 -1.07
N VAL A 54 3.71 -13.47 -1.85
CA VAL A 54 4.21 -14.69 -2.49
C VAL A 54 5.30 -15.36 -1.65
N GLU A 55 5.82 -14.66 -0.64
CA GLU A 55 6.84 -15.18 0.27
C GLU A 55 6.24 -16.08 1.35
N ASP A 56 7.09 -16.79 2.07
CA ASP A 56 6.85 -17.79 3.11
C ASP A 56 5.37 -18.00 3.53
N LYS A 57 4.74 -19.04 2.97
CA LYS A 57 3.33 -19.40 3.23
C LYS A 57 2.97 -19.64 4.70
N LYS A 58 3.94 -19.70 5.62
CA LYS A 58 3.69 -19.89 7.05
C LYS A 58 3.56 -18.57 7.81
N GLN A 59 4.21 -17.51 7.34
CA GLN A 59 4.23 -16.21 8.02
C GLN A 59 3.65 -15.09 7.14
N TRP A 60 4.35 -14.67 6.10
CA TRP A 60 3.99 -13.52 5.27
C TRP A 60 3.00 -13.88 4.16
N GLY A 61 3.20 -15.01 3.48
CA GLY A 61 2.36 -15.48 2.36
C GLY A 61 1.16 -16.32 2.77
N ARG A 62 0.76 -16.30 4.05
CA ARG A 62 -0.33 -17.16 4.53
C ARG A 62 -1.67 -16.75 3.95
N TYR A 63 -1.96 -15.47 3.86
CA TYR A 63 -3.28 -14.98 3.46
C TYR A 63 -3.23 -14.22 2.14
N THR A 64 -4.27 -14.40 1.33
CA THR A 64 -4.65 -13.52 0.24
C THR A 64 -5.99 -12.88 0.62
N PHE A 65 -6.02 -11.55 0.72
CA PHE A 65 -7.21 -10.80 1.09
C PHE A 65 -7.87 -10.19 -0.14
N LEU A 66 -9.20 -10.29 -0.21
CA LEU A 66 -10.02 -9.62 -1.23
C LEU A 66 -11.18 -8.90 -0.55
N GLY A 67 -11.57 -7.79 -1.14
CA GLY A 67 -12.78 -7.06 -0.77
C GLY A 67 -13.45 -6.44 -1.97
N TYR A 68 -14.72 -6.11 -1.80
CA TYR A 68 -15.59 -5.51 -2.79
C TYR A 68 -16.72 -4.75 -2.10
N ASP A 69 -17.35 -3.83 -2.84
CA ASP A 69 -18.53 -3.11 -2.37
C ASP A 69 -18.28 -2.43 -1.00
N PRO A 70 -17.37 -1.43 -0.95
CA PRO A 70 -17.06 -0.72 0.28
C PRO A 70 -18.26 0.09 0.77
N SER A 71 -18.43 0.17 2.09
CA SER A 71 -19.48 0.98 2.73
C SER A 71 -19.15 2.48 2.76
N LEU A 72 -17.87 2.83 2.60
CA LEU A 72 -17.39 4.21 2.53
C LEU A 72 -16.15 4.31 1.65
N GLU A 73 -16.03 5.40 0.87
CA GLU A 73 -14.80 5.84 0.21
C GLU A 73 -14.42 7.23 0.72
N LEU A 74 -13.14 7.40 1.12
CA LEU A 74 -12.54 8.66 1.53
C LEU A 74 -11.44 9.03 0.56
N THR A 75 -11.55 10.18 -0.10
CA THR A 75 -10.51 10.71 -0.97
C THR A 75 -10.12 12.13 -0.56
N CYS A 76 -8.86 12.50 -0.81
CA CYS A 76 -8.38 13.86 -0.56
C CYS A 76 -7.45 14.30 -1.68
N VAL A 77 -7.66 15.52 -2.19
CA VAL A 77 -6.80 16.16 -3.19
C VAL A 77 -6.51 17.59 -2.74
N ASN A 78 -5.26 17.88 -2.39
CA ASN A 78 -4.85 19.22 -1.94
C ASN A 78 -5.76 19.82 -0.86
N GLY A 79 -6.10 19.00 0.15
CA GLY A 79 -6.97 19.39 1.27
C GLY A 79 -8.47 19.40 0.96
N ASN A 80 -8.88 19.14 -0.29
CA ASN A 80 -10.29 18.93 -0.61
C ASN A 80 -10.63 17.47 -0.31
N LEU A 81 -11.32 17.26 0.79
CA LEU A 81 -11.78 15.96 1.26
C LEU A 81 -13.14 15.64 0.63
N THR A 82 -13.29 14.42 0.17
CA THR A 82 -14.58 13.86 -0.27
C THR A 82 -14.79 12.53 0.42
N ILE A 83 -15.95 12.36 1.05
CA ILE A 83 -16.37 11.08 1.64
C ILE A 83 -17.70 10.70 0.99
N THR A 84 -17.75 9.51 0.41
CA THR A 84 -18.97 8.91 -0.13
C THR A 84 -19.29 7.65 0.68
N ALA A 85 -20.48 7.60 1.29
CA ALA A 85 -20.84 6.49 2.16
C ALA A 85 -22.36 6.24 2.15
N ASP A 86 -22.75 5.07 2.64
CA ASP A 86 -24.14 4.87 3.03
C ASP A 86 -24.52 5.73 4.27
N ALA A 87 -25.82 5.83 4.55
CA ALA A 87 -26.31 6.67 5.66
C ALA A 87 -25.85 6.19 7.04
N ALA A 88 -25.51 4.92 7.21
CA ALA A 88 -25.07 4.36 8.48
C ALA A 88 -23.60 4.73 8.75
N GLU A 89 -22.74 4.58 7.76
CA GLU A 89 -21.32 4.96 7.89
C GLU A 89 -21.14 6.48 7.88
N MET A 90 -21.96 7.26 7.13
CA MET A 90 -21.89 8.71 7.15
C MET A 90 -22.14 9.31 8.53
N LYS A 91 -23.04 8.72 9.34
CA LYS A 91 -23.28 9.14 10.74
C LYS A 91 -22.07 9.00 11.66
N LYS A 92 -21.07 8.22 11.28
CA LYS A 92 -19.81 8.04 12.03
C LYS A 92 -18.77 9.09 11.65
N VAL A 93 -18.95 9.77 10.54
CA VAL A 93 -18.13 10.92 10.17
C VAL A 93 -18.44 12.06 11.14
N GLU A 94 -17.39 12.63 11.77
CA GLU A 94 -17.56 13.80 12.63
C GLU A 94 -17.93 15.03 11.82
N ASP A 95 -18.62 15.98 12.46
CA ASP A 95 -18.91 17.28 11.85
C ASP A 95 -17.60 17.97 11.44
N ILE A 96 -17.36 18.07 10.14
CA ILE A 96 -16.24 18.82 9.59
C ILE A 96 -16.73 20.24 9.31
N PRO A 97 -16.08 21.28 9.86
CA PRO A 97 -16.48 22.66 9.59
C PRO A 97 -16.58 22.95 8.09
N GLU A 98 -17.59 23.73 7.70
CA GLU A 98 -17.84 24.13 6.32
C GLU A 98 -18.04 22.93 5.34
N SER A 99 -18.48 21.77 5.85
CA SER A 99 -18.83 20.62 5.00
C SER A 99 -20.14 20.85 4.25
N HIS A 100 -20.23 20.25 3.08
CA HIS A 100 -21.44 20.21 2.27
C HIS A 100 -21.83 18.76 1.98
N GLU A 101 -23.08 18.41 2.25
CA GLU A 101 -23.63 17.09 1.97
C GLU A 101 -24.55 17.09 0.75
N GLU A 102 -24.43 16.05 -0.07
CA GLU A 102 -25.25 15.80 -1.24
C GLU A 102 -25.77 14.35 -1.20
N HIS A 103 -27.08 14.17 -1.39
CA HIS A 103 -27.68 12.84 -1.54
C HIS A 103 -27.57 12.39 -3.00
N LEU A 104 -26.88 11.27 -3.23
CA LEU A 104 -26.67 10.73 -4.56
C LEU A 104 -27.87 9.87 -5.02
N PRO A 105 -28.09 9.73 -6.34
CA PRO A 105 -29.13 8.84 -6.90
C PRO A 105 -28.96 7.37 -6.50
N THR A 106 -27.77 6.95 -6.12
CA THR A 106 -27.44 5.60 -5.62
C THR A 106 -27.98 5.34 -4.20
N GLY A 107 -28.47 6.38 -3.49
CA GLY A 107 -28.88 6.31 -2.09
C GLY A 107 -27.73 6.59 -1.10
N GLN A 108 -26.52 6.76 -1.59
CA GLN A 108 -25.36 7.18 -0.80
C GLN A 108 -25.38 8.69 -0.52
N ILE A 109 -24.62 9.11 0.47
CA ILE A 109 -24.38 10.52 0.80
C ILE A 109 -22.94 10.84 0.44
N ARG A 110 -22.73 11.98 -0.23
CA ARG A 110 -21.42 12.56 -0.49
C ARG A 110 -21.21 13.78 0.38
N LEU A 111 -20.17 13.76 1.20
CA LEU A 111 -19.73 14.90 1.99
C LEU A 111 -18.46 15.46 1.36
N THR A 112 -18.43 16.78 1.13
CA THR A 112 -17.24 17.50 0.68
C THR A 112 -16.85 18.55 1.70
N ALA A 113 -15.55 18.69 2.00
CA ALA A 113 -15.03 19.64 2.97
C ALA A 113 -13.59 20.02 2.63
N LYS A 114 -13.11 21.13 3.23
CA LYS A 114 -11.67 21.43 3.25
C LYS A 114 -11.07 21.00 4.57
N THR A 115 -9.92 20.35 4.51
CA THR A 115 -9.18 19.94 5.71
C THR A 115 -7.67 20.10 5.52
N ALA A 116 -7.01 20.57 6.56
CA ALA A 116 -5.55 20.54 6.65
C ALA A 116 -5.03 19.20 7.25
N HIS A 117 -5.92 18.34 7.75
CA HIS A 117 -5.58 17.14 8.51
C HIS A 117 -6.49 15.95 8.15
N PRO A 118 -6.41 15.40 6.93
CA PRO A 118 -7.22 14.23 6.55
C PRO A 118 -6.97 13.03 7.46
N GLY A 119 -5.76 12.90 8.02
CA GLY A 119 -5.42 11.87 9.00
C GLY A 119 -6.30 11.89 10.26
N ALA A 120 -6.77 13.06 10.71
CA ALA A 120 -7.68 13.15 11.85
C ALA A 120 -9.03 12.47 11.57
N VAL A 121 -9.57 12.67 10.36
CA VAL A 121 -10.83 12.03 9.94
C VAL A 121 -10.65 10.51 9.84
N ILE A 122 -9.52 10.05 9.29
CA ILE A 122 -9.20 8.62 9.18
C ILE A 122 -9.10 7.97 10.57
N LYS A 123 -8.44 8.63 11.53
CA LYS A 123 -8.36 8.16 12.94
C LYS A 123 -9.74 7.99 13.55
N THR A 124 -10.60 8.99 13.39
CA THR A 124 -11.97 8.95 13.89
C THR A 124 -12.76 7.79 13.27
N LEU A 125 -12.64 7.56 11.97
CA LEU A 125 -13.31 6.45 11.29
C LEU A 125 -12.87 5.09 11.85
N ILE A 126 -11.57 4.88 12.08
CA ILE A 126 -11.07 3.63 12.68
C ILE A 126 -11.58 3.47 14.12
N GLU A 127 -11.52 4.52 14.95
CA GLU A 127 -11.98 4.43 16.35
C GLU A 127 -13.49 4.17 16.45
N LYS A 128 -14.30 4.79 15.58
CA LYS A 128 -15.75 4.56 15.52
C LYS A 128 -16.17 3.22 14.92
N ASN A 129 -15.23 2.50 14.32
CA ASN A 129 -15.42 1.15 13.82
C ASN A 129 -14.59 0.10 14.59
N LYS A 130 -14.06 0.46 15.76
CA LYS A 130 -13.15 -0.38 16.55
C LYS A 130 -13.71 -1.79 16.81
N SER A 131 -12.88 -2.79 16.55
CA SER A 131 -13.21 -4.22 16.64
C SER A 131 -12.16 -4.98 17.48
N PRO A 132 -12.54 -6.08 18.16
CA PRO A 132 -11.58 -6.90 18.89
C PRO A 132 -10.72 -7.74 17.95
N LYS A 133 -9.47 -7.99 18.35
CA LYS A 133 -8.65 -9.04 17.73
C LYS A 133 -9.15 -10.42 18.19
N ILE A 134 -9.51 -11.28 17.24
CA ILE A 134 -9.93 -12.66 17.50
C ILE A 134 -8.83 -13.59 16.98
N ALA A 135 -8.15 -14.28 17.89
CA ALA A 135 -6.94 -15.06 17.59
C ALA A 135 -7.12 -16.19 16.55
N THR A 136 -8.35 -16.64 16.32
CA THR A 136 -8.67 -17.67 15.32
C THR A 136 -8.93 -17.13 13.93
N LEU A 137 -9.06 -15.82 13.78
CA LEU A 137 -9.30 -15.13 12.50
C LEU A 137 -7.98 -14.69 11.84
N PRO A 138 -8.01 -14.39 10.54
CA PRO A 138 -6.90 -13.76 9.84
C PRO A 138 -6.44 -12.44 10.47
N THR A 139 -5.23 -11.98 10.10
CA THR A 139 -4.64 -10.74 10.62
C THR A 139 -5.38 -9.48 10.18
N PHE A 140 -6.12 -9.53 9.07
CA PHE A 140 -6.99 -8.48 8.60
C PHE A 140 -8.44 -8.99 8.55
N THR A 141 -9.34 -8.35 9.28
CA THR A 141 -10.73 -8.75 9.40
C THR A 141 -11.71 -7.74 8.82
N GLY A 142 -11.24 -6.53 8.52
CA GLY A 142 -11.98 -5.41 7.98
C GLY A 142 -11.34 -4.09 8.36
N GLY A 143 -11.60 -3.05 7.58
CA GLY A 143 -10.98 -1.75 7.78
C GLY A 143 -10.87 -0.93 6.51
N LEU A 144 -9.97 0.03 6.52
CA LEU A 144 -9.65 0.87 5.38
C LEU A 144 -8.56 0.22 4.52
N VAL A 145 -8.79 0.09 3.22
CA VAL A 145 -7.82 -0.39 2.23
C VAL A 145 -7.65 0.65 1.15
N GLY A 146 -6.42 0.89 0.71
CA GLY A 146 -6.11 1.84 -0.34
C GLY A 146 -4.70 2.38 -0.23
N TYR A 147 -4.54 3.69 -0.49
CA TYR A 147 -3.21 4.29 -0.50
C TYR A 147 -3.17 5.71 0.08
N PHE A 148 -1.98 6.06 0.57
CA PHE A 148 -1.52 7.42 0.83
C PHE A 148 -0.45 7.74 -0.21
N SER A 149 -0.55 8.90 -0.88
CA SER A 149 0.45 9.31 -1.87
C SER A 149 1.77 9.72 -1.22
N TYR A 150 2.84 9.82 -2.03
CA TYR A 150 4.09 10.46 -1.62
C TYR A 150 3.86 11.88 -1.08
N ASP A 151 2.99 12.62 -1.74
CA ASP A 151 2.71 14.03 -1.46
C ASP A 151 1.89 14.24 -0.17
N TYR A 152 1.42 13.15 0.47
CA TYR A 152 0.69 13.19 1.74
C TYR A 152 1.51 13.80 2.89
N ILE A 153 2.83 13.75 2.82
CA ILE A 153 3.74 14.36 3.84
C ILE A 153 3.40 15.84 4.12
N LYS A 154 2.84 16.59 3.17
CA LYS A 154 2.43 17.98 3.36
C LYS A 154 1.41 18.20 4.48
N TYR A 155 0.66 17.15 4.87
CA TYR A 155 -0.31 17.18 5.96
C TYR A 155 0.32 16.93 7.33
N SER A 156 1.40 16.16 7.39
CA SER A 156 2.17 15.93 8.62
C SER A 156 3.27 16.98 8.84
N GLU A 157 3.75 17.61 7.75
CA GLU A 157 4.81 18.63 7.77
C GLU A 157 4.33 19.91 7.05
N PRO A 158 3.49 20.75 7.70
CA PRO A 158 2.82 21.90 7.04
C PRO A 158 3.77 23.00 6.54
N THR A 159 5.02 23.01 6.99
CA THR A 159 6.06 23.93 6.50
C THR A 159 6.59 23.54 5.13
N LEU A 160 6.39 22.28 4.73
CA LEU A 160 6.82 21.76 3.45
C LEU A 160 5.83 22.13 2.36
N LYS A 161 6.28 22.96 1.41
CA LYS A 161 5.48 23.34 0.24
C LYS A 161 5.78 22.37 -0.89
N LEU A 162 4.76 21.62 -1.31
CA LEU A 162 4.80 20.73 -2.46
C LEU A 162 3.83 21.28 -3.51
N ASP A 163 4.34 22.15 -4.36
CA ASP A 163 3.60 22.90 -5.39
C ASP A 163 3.92 22.45 -6.82
N ALA A 164 4.57 21.30 -6.97
CA ALA A 164 4.84 20.68 -8.26
C ALA A 164 3.55 20.49 -9.08
N GLU A 165 3.69 20.54 -10.40
CA GLU A 165 2.56 20.41 -11.34
C GLU A 165 1.82 19.07 -11.17
N ASP A 166 0.49 19.13 -11.19
CA ASP A 166 -0.41 18.00 -11.10
C ASP A 166 -1.51 18.07 -12.17
N GLN A 167 -1.15 17.73 -13.39
CA GLN A 167 -2.08 17.75 -14.54
C GLN A 167 -3.11 16.60 -14.45
N GLU A 168 -2.79 15.55 -13.71
CA GLU A 168 -3.63 14.35 -13.63
C GLU A 168 -4.57 14.35 -12.40
N HIS A 169 -4.44 15.35 -11.51
CA HIS A 169 -5.21 15.46 -10.27
C HIS A 169 -5.10 14.19 -9.41
N PHE A 170 -3.85 13.81 -9.09
CA PHE A 170 -3.58 12.65 -8.24
C PHE A 170 -4.12 12.86 -6.83
N LYS A 171 -4.85 11.86 -6.33
CA LYS A 171 -5.34 11.88 -4.96
C LYS A 171 -4.15 11.77 -3.99
N ASP A 172 -4.19 12.56 -2.92
CA ASP A 172 -3.23 12.44 -1.81
C ASP A 172 -3.56 11.25 -0.92
N VAL A 173 -4.85 10.94 -0.82
CA VAL A 173 -5.41 9.78 -0.10
C VAL A 173 -6.54 9.21 -0.92
N ASP A 174 -6.61 7.90 -0.99
CA ASP A 174 -7.73 7.13 -1.53
C ASP A 174 -7.89 5.86 -0.70
N LEU A 175 -8.86 5.86 0.21
CA LEU A 175 -9.11 4.78 1.16
C LEU A 175 -10.57 4.37 1.11
N MET A 176 -10.82 3.08 1.06
CA MET A 176 -12.15 2.49 1.07
C MET A 176 -12.35 1.63 2.31
N LEU A 177 -13.49 1.75 2.96
CA LEU A 177 -13.86 0.98 4.14
C LEU A 177 -14.58 -0.29 3.73
N PHE A 178 -14.01 -1.43 4.08
CA PHE A 178 -14.56 -2.74 3.80
C PHE A 178 -14.99 -3.44 5.09
N ASP A 179 -16.29 -3.65 5.22
CA ASP A 179 -16.88 -4.49 6.26
C ASP A 179 -16.88 -5.97 5.87
N LYS A 180 -16.85 -6.25 4.56
CA LYS A 180 -16.80 -7.60 3.98
C LYS A 180 -15.38 -7.92 3.51
N VAL A 181 -14.80 -9.00 4.05
CA VAL A 181 -13.45 -9.46 3.68
C VAL A 181 -13.49 -10.95 3.35
N ILE A 182 -12.82 -11.31 2.28
CA ILE A 182 -12.58 -12.70 1.87
C ILE A 182 -11.09 -12.97 2.07
N ALA A 183 -10.74 -13.91 2.95
CA ALA A 183 -9.35 -14.30 3.21
C ALA A 183 -9.11 -15.74 2.78
N TYR A 184 -8.23 -15.94 1.79
CA TYR A 184 -7.71 -17.25 1.45
C TYR A 184 -6.58 -17.60 2.41
N ASP A 185 -6.76 -18.60 3.26
CA ASP A 185 -5.71 -19.21 4.10
C ASP A 185 -4.96 -20.25 3.26
N ASN A 186 -3.88 -19.83 2.62
CA ASN A 186 -3.06 -20.66 1.74
C ASN A 186 -2.38 -21.82 2.49
N TYR A 187 -2.21 -21.70 3.80
CA TYR A 187 -1.63 -22.74 4.65
C TYR A 187 -2.66 -23.81 5.02
N ARG A 188 -3.89 -23.39 5.43
CA ARG A 188 -4.97 -24.32 5.83
C ARG A 188 -5.84 -24.77 4.66
N GLN A 189 -5.63 -24.22 3.46
CA GLN A 189 -6.43 -24.48 2.25
C GLN A 189 -7.92 -24.22 2.49
N LYS A 190 -8.21 -23.04 3.07
CA LYS A 190 -9.57 -22.57 3.36
C LYS A 190 -9.77 -21.14 2.91
N ILE A 191 -11.02 -20.81 2.67
CA ILE A 191 -11.48 -19.42 2.53
C ILE A 191 -12.24 -19.07 3.81
N VAL A 192 -11.86 -17.94 4.42
CA VAL A 192 -12.56 -17.37 5.56
C VAL A 192 -13.33 -16.16 5.07
N LEU A 193 -14.64 -16.25 5.07
CA LEU A 193 -15.55 -15.15 4.78
C LEU A 193 -15.81 -14.39 6.08
N MET A 194 -15.72 -13.07 6.07
CA MET A 194 -15.88 -12.24 7.26
C MET A 194 -16.77 -11.04 6.95
N ILE A 195 -17.65 -10.72 7.89
CA ILE A 195 -18.50 -9.53 7.87
C ILE A 195 -18.44 -8.86 9.24
N ASN A 196 -18.12 -7.59 9.26
CA ASN A 196 -18.12 -6.80 10.49
C ASN A 196 -19.50 -6.22 10.73
N ILE A 197 -20.09 -6.54 11.88
CA ILE A 197 -21.42 -6.07 12.29
C ILE A 197 -21.33 -5.14 13.49
N GLU A 198 -22.29 -4.21 13.60
CA GLU A 198 -22.43 -3.35 14.77
C GLU A 198 -22.74 -4.16 16.03
N THR A 199 -22.17 -3.76 17.16
CA THR A 199 -22.43 -4.38 18.47
C THR A 199 -23.80 -4.01 19.03
N GLU A 200 -24.40 -2.92 18.57
CA GLU A 200 -25.79 -2.57 18.87
C GLU A 200 -26.74 -3.53 18.16
N ASN A 201 -27.81 -3.99 18.83
CA ASN A 201 -28.75 -5.00 18.28
C ASN A 201 -28.05 -6.26 17.74
N LEU A 202 -27.09 -6.77 18.49
CA LEU A 202 -26.14 -7.80 18.07
C LEU A 202 -26.82 -9.06 17.49
N GLU A 203 -27.94 -9.51 18.08
CA GLU A 203 -28.67 -10.71 17.64
C GLU A 203 -29.27 -10.52 16.24
N GLU A 204 -29.95 -9.39 15.99
CA GLU A 204 -30.52 -9.07 14.68
C GLU A 204 -29.42 -8.91 13.62
N ASN A 205 -28.32 -8.22 13.98
CA ASN A 205 -27.19 -8.00 13.07
C ASN A 205 -26.47 -9.32 12.77
N TYR A 206 -26.39 -10.23 13.73
CA TYR A 206 -25.83 -11.57 13.50
C TYR A 206 -26.66 -12.37 12.49
N GLU A 207 -28.00 -12.37 12.60
CA GLU A 207 -28.87 -13.06 11.64
C GLU A 207 -28.71 -12.51 10.23
N LYS A 208 -28.63 -11.18 10.08
CA LYS A 208 -28.34 -10.54 8.79
C LYS A 208 -26.97 -10.93 8.24
N ALA A 209 -25.94 -10.95 9.10
CA ALA A 209 -24.59 -11.34 8.70
C ALA A 209 -24.53 -12.81 8.22
N VAL A 210 -25.25 -13.72 8.87
CA VAL A 210 -25.33 -15.13 8.43
C VAL A 210 -25.89 -15.21 7.02
N GLN A 211 -26.97 -14.48 6.71
CA GLN A 211 -27.56 -14.46 5.37
C GLN A 211 -26.60 -13.84 4.34
N GLU A 212 -25.88 -12.80 4.72
CA GLU A 212 -24.92 -12.17 3.81
C GLU A 212 -23.67 -13.06 3.57
N LEU A 213 -23.20 -13.78 4.59
CA LEU A 213 -22.14 -14.78 4.43
C LEU A 213 -22.58 -15.90 3.46
N GLU A 214 -23.85 -16.29 3.45
CA GLU A 214 -24.40 -17.23 2.47
C GLU A 214 -24.36 -16.66 1.06
N LYS A 215 -24.77 -15.42 0.87
CA LYS A 215 -24.67 -14.75 -0.43
C LYS A 215 -23.23 -14.61 -0.91
N MET A 216 -22.28 -14.30 -0.01
CA MET A 216 -20.85 -14.26 -0.35
C MET A 216 -20.35 -15.64 -0.80
N GLU A 217 -20.74 -16.72 -0.10
CA GLU A 217 -20.40 -18.08 -0.49
C GLU A 217 -20.99 -18.43 -1.86
N GLU A 218 -22.28 -18.13 -2.09
CA GLU A 218 -22.95 -18.32 -3.38
C GLU A 218 -22.29 -17.55 -4.51
N LEU A 219 -21.92 -16.28 -4.25
CA LEU A 219 -21.20 -15.43 -5.22
C LEU A 219 -19.86 -16.06 -5.62
N ILE A 220 -19.08 -16.54 -4.64
CA ILE A 220 -17.81 -17.21 -4.93
C ILE A 220 -18.03 -18.51 -5.71
N ARG A 221 -19.04 -19.32 -5.34
CA ARG A 221 -19.29 -20.62 -5.97
C ARG A 221 -19.84 -20.49 -7.39
N PHE A 222 -20.82 -19.61 -7.61
CA PHE A 222 -21.67 -19.61 -8.78
C PHE A 222 -21.65 -18.28 -9.55
N GLY A 223 -21.04 -17.23 -9.00
CA GLY A 223 -20.93 -15.93 -9.66
C GLY A 223 -20.18 -16.04 -10.99
N LYS A 224 -20.59 -15.25 -11.96
CA LYS A 224 -19.93 -15.20 -13.26
C LYS A 224 -18.79 -14.20 -13.21
N PRO A 225 -17.58 -14.56 -13.69
CA PRO A 225 -16.50 -13.60 -13.87
C PRO A 225 -16.91 -12.44 -14.77
N ALA A 226 -16.50 -11.24 -14.44
CA ALA A 226 -16.67 -10.09 -15.32
C ALA A 226 -15.88 -10.30 -16.62
N GLU A 227 -16.45 -9.87 -17.72
CA GLU A 227 -15.71 -9.71 -18.98
C GLU A 227 -14.87 -8.44 -18.89
N THR A 228 -13.63 -8.57 -18.42
CA THR A 228 -12.70 -7.45 -18.41
C THR A 228 -12.07 -7.28 -19.78
N LYS A 229 -12.08 -6.04 -20.30
CA LYS A 229 -11.32 -5.74 -21.52
C LYS A 229 -9.83 -5.89 -21.25
N ALA A 230 -9.13 -6.63 -22.09
CA ALA A 230 -7.67 -6.72 -22.04
C ALA A 230 -7.03 -5.34 -22.09
N GLY A 231 -5.91 -5.19 -21.41
CA GLY A 231 -5.10 -3.97 -21.46
C GLY A 231 -4.44 -3.79 -22.83
N HIS A 232 -4.45 -2.57 -23.35
CA HIS A 232 -3.80 -2.22 -24.61
C HIS A 232 -3.03 -0.92 -24.48
N LEU A 233 -1.73 -0.95 -24.82
CA LEU A 233 -0.89 0.21 -24.99
C LEU A 233 -1.23 0.87 -26.34
N LYS A 234 -1.61 2.15 -26.30
CA LYS A 234 -2.03 2.89 -27.51
C LYS A 234 -0.91 3.72 -28.15
N SER A 235 0.18 3.91 -27.42
CA SER A 235 1.36 4.66 -27.86
C SER A 235 2.62 4.12 -27.20
N GLU A 236 3.78 4.57 -27.65
CA GLU A 236 5.04 4.30 -26.96
C GLU A 236 5.09 5.04 -25.62
N PHE A 237 5.89 4.54 -24.69
CA PHE A 237 6.13 5.21 -23.42
C PHE A 237 6.88 6.52 -23.62
N ARG A 238 6.36 7.58 -23.05
CA ARG A 238 6.95 8.91 -23.03
C ARG A 238 7.55 9.17 -21.64
N PRO A 239 8.86 9.39 -21.52
CA PRO A 239 9.47 9.76 -20.26
C PRO A 239 9.16 11.24 -19.94
N LEU A 240 9.03 11.58 -18.64
CA LEU A 240 8.93 12.96 -18.17
C LEU A 240 10.22 13.74 -18.51
N PHE A 241 11.36 13.09 -18.31
CA PHE A 241 12.68 13.61 -18.66
C PHE A 241 13.37 12.62 -19.63
N ASP A 242 13.89 13.14 -20.74
CA ASP A 242 14.82 12.36 -21.57
C ASP A 242 16.14 12.12 -20.83
N GLU A 243 17.01 11.29 -21.37
CA GLU A 243 18.29 10.95 -20.75
C GLU A 243 19.14 12.18 -20.43
N LYS A 244 19.23 13.13 -21.36
CA LYS A 244 20.06 14.34 -21.19
C LYS A 244 19.53 15.18 -20.03
N VAL A 245 18.23 15.46 -19.99
CA VAL A 245 17.60 16.25 -18.93
C VAL A 245 17.71 15.54 -17.59
N TYR A 246 17.52 14.21 -17.56
CA TYR A 246 17.69 13.46 -16.32
C TYR A 246 19.14 13.53 -15.80
N CYS A 247 20.13 13.38 -16.67
CA CYS A 247 21.54 13.50 -16.30
C CYS A 247 21.90 14.92 -15.80
N GLU A 248 21.36 15.98 -16.41
CA GLU A 248 21.52 17.35 -15.92
C GLU A 248 20.95 17.51 -14.51
N LYS A 249 19.79 16.89 -14.21
CA LYS A 249 19.18 16.91 -12.86
C LYS A 249 20.02 16.11 -11.85
N VAL A 250 20.63 15.00 -12.23
CA VAL A 250 21.58 14.26 -11.39
C VAL A 250 22.75 15.17 -10.97
N GLU A 251 23.34 15.93 -11.91
CA GLU A 251 24.40 16.88 -11.58
C GLU A 251 23.93 18.01 -10.67
N GLN A 252 22.68 18.47 -10.80
CA GLN A 252 22.10 19.45 -9.86
C GLN A 252 21.96 18.85 -8.46
N VAL A 253 21.53 17.60 -8.32
CA VAL A 253 21.49 16.90 -7.01
C VAL A 253 22.89 16.79 -6.40
N LYS A 254 23.89 16.40 -7.19
CA LYS A 254 25.30 16.35 -6.74
C LYS A 254 25.81 17.70 -6.25
N HIS A 255 25.39 18.78 -6.91
CA HIS A 255 25.71 20.14 -6.45
C HIS A 255 25.11 20.40 -5.06
N TYR A 256 23.83 20.10 -4.81
CA TYR A 256 23.21 20.24 -3.49
C TYR A 256 23.92 19.38 -2.42
N ILE A 257 24.41 18.18 -2.78
CA ILE A 257 25.20 17.36 -1.88
C ILE A 257 26.55 18.03 -1.54
N HIS A 258 27.24 18.58 -2.52
CA HIS A 258 28.51 19.29 -2.31
C HIS A 258 28.37 20.57 -1.49
N GLU A 259 27.25 21.29 -1.60
CA GLU A 259 26.93 22.45 -0.78
C GLU A 259 26.50 22.07 0.66
N GLY A 260 26.30 20.78 0.93
CA GLY A 260 25.95 20.27 2.26
C GLY A 260 24.46 20.30 2.60
N ASP A 261 23.58 20.49 1.62
CA ASP A 261 22.13 20.47 1.80
C ASP A 261 21.62 19.06 2.18
N LEU A 262 22.22 18.00 1.63
CA LEU A 262 21.81 16.62 1.83
C LEU A 262 22.95 15.63 1.57
N PHE A 263 22.78 14.39 2.06
CA PHE A 263 23.72 13.29 1.82
C PHE A 263 23.32 12.43 0.63
N GLN A 264 22.02 12.25 0.43
CA GLN A 264 21.42 11.43 -0.61
C GLN A 264 20.04 11.96 -0.97
N LEU A 265 19.65 11.79 -2.24
CA LEU A 265 18.32 12.10 -2.74
C LEU A 265 17.90 11.08 -3.80
N VAL A 266 16.66 10.63 -3.75
CA VAL A 266 16.10 9.76 -4.80
C VAL A 266 15.44 10.61 -5.88
N LEU A 267 16.09 10.69 -7.05
CA LEU A 267 15.54 11.35 -8.24
C LEU A 267 14.74 10.33 -9.06
N SER A 268 13.49 10.66 -9.40
CA SER A 268 12.63 9.76 -10.16
C SER A 268 12.30 10.29 -11.54
N ASN A 269 11.94 9.36 -12.44
CA ASN A 269 11.40 9.66 -13.75
C ASN A 269 10.07 8.94 -13.96
N ARG A 270 9.08 9.62 -14.54
CA ARG A 270 7.78 9.07 -14.87
C ARG A 270 7.75 8.67 -16.34
N LEU A 271 7.28 7.47 -16.61
CA LEU A 271 6.97 6.96 -17.93
C LEU A 271 5.45 6.90 -18.06
N GLU A 272 4.88 7.41 -19.13
CA GLU A 272 3.44 7.36 -19.39
C GLU A 272 3.15 6.94 -20.82
N THR A 273 2.01 6.29 -21.02
CA THR A 273 1.46 5.99 -22.34
C THR A 273 -0.05 5.99 -22.29
N ASP A 274 -0.69 6.23 -23.44
CA ASP A 274 -2.13 6.11 -23.56
C ASP A 274 -2.54 4.64 -23.45
N PHE A 275 -3.58 4.35 -22.65
CA PHE A 275 -3.93 2.98 -22.28
C PHE A 275 -5.45 2.77 -22.25
N GLU A 276 -5.90 1.63 -22.76
CA GLU A 276 -7.30 1.19 -22.72
C GLU A 276 -7.38 -0.21 -22.10
N GLY A 277 -8.49 -0.52 -21.44
CA GLY A 277 -8.71 -1.82 -20.79
C GLY A 277 -8.29 -1.85 -19.33
N SER A 278 -8.10 -3.04 -18.76
CA SER A 278 -7.82 -3.29 -17.35
C SER A 278 -6.34 -3.65 -17.12
N LEU A 279 -5.83 -3.31 -15.94
CA LEU A 279 -4.52 -3.74 -15.46
C LEU A 279 -4.52 -5.15 -14.84
N LEU A 280 -5.66 -5.85 -14.81
CA LEU A 280 -5.73 -7.15 -14.15
C LEU A 280 -4.79 -8.18 -14.79
N ASP A 281 -4.68 -8.22 -16.11
CA ASP A 281 -3.76 -9.14 -16.77
C ASP A 281 -2.30 -8.73 -16.56
N THR A 282 -2.01 -7.43 -16.48
CA THR A 282 -0.69 -6.93 -16.03
C THR A 282 -0.35 -7.43 -14.62
N TYR A 283 -1.31 -7.39 -13.69
CA TYR A 283 -1.15 -7.97 -12.36
C TYR A 283 -0.83 -9.46 -12.41
N ARG A 284 -1.54 -10.23 -13.25
CA ARG A 284 -1.30 -11.68 -13.42
C ARG A 284 0.10 -11.98 -13.92
N VAL A 285 0.60 -11.19 -14.87
CA VAL A 285 1.99 -11.31 -15.35
C VAL A 285 2.99 -10.97 -14.23
N LEU A 286 2.83 -9.81 -13.56
CA LEU A 286 3.70 -9.41 -12.44
C LEU A 286 3.76 -10.48 -11.35
N ARG A 287 2.64 -11.12 -11.04
CA ARG A 287 2.54 -12.17 -10.04
C ARG A 287 3.42 -13.38 -10.34
N THR A 288 3.66 -13.68 -11.60
CA THR A 288 4.47 -14.81 -12.05
C THR A 288 5.91 -14.44 -12.36
N THR A 289 6.15 -13.25 -12.89
CA THR A 289 7.47 -12.80 -13.34
C THR A 289 8.25 -12.06 -12.27
N ASN A 290 7.56 -11.41 -11.34
CA ASN A 290 8.19 -10.56 -10.30
C ASN A 290 7.53 -10.76 -8.92
N PRO A 291 7.45 -12.02 -8.41
CA PRO A 291 6.85 -12.30 -7.11
C PRO A 291 7.54 -11.48 -6.01
N SER A 292 6.74 -10.89 -5.13
CA SER A 292 7.20 -9.95 -4.10
C SER A 292 6.44 -10.15 -2.79
N PRO A 293 6.98 -9.68 -1.64
CA PRO A 293 6.30 -9.73 -0.35
C PRO A 293 4.93 -9.05 -0.34
N TYR A 294 4.77 -8.01 -1.14
CA TYR A 294 3.52 -7.28 -1.31
C TYR A 294 3.10 -7.27 -2.77
N MET A 295 2.13 -8.09 -3.09
CA MET A 295 1.43 -8.08 -4.37
C MET A 295 0.07 -7.44 -4.18
N PHE A 296 -0.29 -6.47 -5.00
CA PHE A 296 -1.54 -5.74 -4.84
C PHE A 296 -2.19 -5.40 -6.17
N TYR A 297 -3.51 -5.54 -6.16
CA TYR A 297 -4.40 -5.01 -7.17
C TYR A 297 -5.49 -4.21 -6.47
N PHE A 298 -5.81 -3.05 -7.00
CA PHE A 298 -6.79 -2.12 -6.45
C PHE A 298 -7.54 -1.44 -7.61
N SER A 299 -8.85 -1.36 -7.51
CA SER A 299 -9.67 -0.62 -8.46
C SER A 299 -10.69 0.25 -7.75
N SER A 300 -10.86 1.46 -8.25
CA SER A 300 -11.91 2.41 -7.92
C SER A 300 -12.52 2.99 -9.20
N ASP A 301 -13.40 3.99 -9.08
CA ASP A 301 -14.07 4.56 -10.24
C ASP A 301 -13.12 5.22 -11.24
N ASP A 302 -12.00 5.80 -10.78
CA ASP A 302 -11.09 6.60 -11.60
C ASP A 302 -9.63 6.11 -11.58
N VAL A 303 -9.30 5.12 -10.75
CA VAL A 303 -7.94 4.60 -10.59
C VAL A 303 -7.93 3.08 -10.59
N GLU A 304 -6.99 2.50 -11.29
CA GLU A 304 -6.67 1.07 -11.23
C GLU A 304 -5.17 0.92 -11.02
N ILE A 305 -4.76 0.06 -10.07
CA ILE A 305 -3.37 -0.12 -9.65
C ILE A 305 -3.03 -1.61 -9.69
N ALA A 306 -1.88 -1.94 -10.26
CA ALA A 306 -1.29 -3.28 -10.22
C ALA A 306 0.18 -3.18 -9.85
N GLY A 307 0.62 -3.91 -8.84
CA GLY A 307 2.00 -3.78 -8.38
C GLY A 307 2.54 -4.96 -7.57
N ALA A 308 3.86 -4.94 -7.41
CA ALA A 308 4.68 -5.98 -6.78
C ALA A 308 5.81 -5.32 -5.97
N SER A 309 5.49 -4.79 -4.78
CA SER A 309 6.47 -4.10 -3.94
C SER A 309 7.31 -5.08 -3.12
N PRO A 310 8.63 -4.93 -3.13
CA PRO A 310 9.52 -5.73 -2.29
C PRO A 310 9.68 -5.18 -0.88
N GLU A 311 9.15 -3.98 -0.56
CA GLU A 311 9.56 -3.23 0.62
C GLU A 311 8.38 -2.81 1.48
N THR A 312 8.41 -3.23 2.76
CA THR A 312 7.47 -2.75 3.78
C THR A 312 7.75 -1.28 4.09
N LEU A 313 6.71 -0.44 4.12
CA LEU A 313 6.85 0.93 4.63
C LEU A 313 6.83 0.94 6.15
N VAL A 314 5.70 0.55 6.73
CA VAL A 314 5.51 0.48 8.17
C VAL A 314 4.41 -0.52 8.51
N LYS A 315 4.63 -1.28 9.58
CA LYS A 315 3.66 -2.22 10.14
C LYS A 315 3.38 -1.86 11.59
N VAL A 316 2.11 -1.92 11.97
CA VAL A 316 1.66 -1.79 13.36
C VAL A 316 0.90 -3.06 13.73
N GLU A 317 1.35 -3.75 14.76
CA GLU A 317 0.70 -4.95 15.27
C GLU A 317 0.68 -4.94 16.79
N ASP A 318 -0.52 -4.96 17.36
CA ASP A 318 -0.74 -4.94 18.82
C ASP A 318 -0.01 -3.78 19.55
N GLY A 319 0.06 -2.62 18.88
CA GLY A 319 0.73 -1.42 19.39
C GLY A 319 2.25 -1.41 19.19
N GLU A 320 2.85 -2.45 18.66
CA GLU A 320 4.26 -2.44 18.24
C GLU A 320 4.37 -1.96 16.79
N VAL A 321 5.23 -0.97 16.56
CA VAL A 321 5.51 -0.41 15.23
C VAL A 321 6.84 -0.95 14.72
N ARG A 322 6.90 -1.34 13.44
CA ARG A 322 8.12 -1.82 12.76
C ARG A 322 8.31 -1.15 11.42
N THR A 323 9.57 -0.84 11.11
CA THR A 323 10.04 -0.51 9.76
C THR A 323 11.17 -1.43 9.36
N PHE A 324 11.36 -1.62 8.05
CA PHE A 324 12.28 -2.62 7.51
C PHE A 324 13.22 -1.99 6.47
N PRO A 325 14.20 -1.17 6.89
CA PRO A 325 15.17 -0.59 5.97
C PRO A 325 15.88 -1.67 5.16
N LEU A 326 15.86 -1.52 3.83
CA LEU A 326 16.59 -2.35 2.87
C LEU A 326 17.54 -1.49 2.07
N ALA A 327 18.80 -1.89 1.93
CA ALA A 327 19.79 -1.25 1.08
C ALA A 327 20.80 -2.27 0.57
N GLY A 328 21.62 -1.84 -0.37
CA GLY A 328 22.60 -2.71 -0.98
C GLY A 328 21.96 -3.82 -1.82
N THR A 329 22.51 -4.12 -2.96
CA THR A 329 21.97 -5.16 -3.84
C THR A 329 23.09 -5.97 -4.45
N ARG A 330 22.95 -7.30 -4.44
CA ARG A 330 23.74 -8.22 -5.24
C ARG A 330 22.81 -9.25 -5.91
N PRO A 331 23.13 -9.72 -7.09
CA PRO A 331 22.39 -10.82 -7.71
C PRO A 331 22.53 -12.10 -6.88
N ARG A 332 21.60 -13.03 -7.04
CA ARG A 332 21.74 -14.38 -6.49
C ARG A 332 22.85 -15.15 -7.22
N GLY A 333 23.62 -15.91 -6.46
CA GLY A 333 24.64 -16.79 -7.01
C GLY A 333 24.03 -17.97 -7.79
N LYS A 334 24.75 -18.46 -8.80
CA LYS A 334 24.35 -19.65 -9.56
C LYS A 334 24.58 -20.96 -8.79
N SER A 335 25.39 -20.92 -7.72
CA SER A 335 25.61 -22.00 -6.77
C SER A 335 25.55 -21.47 -5.33
N TYR A 336 25.45 -22.38 -4.37
CA TYR A 336 25.47 -22.02 -2.95
C TYR A 336 26.78 -21.31 -2.55
N GLU A 337 27.92 -21.75 -3.07
CA GLU A 337 29.25 -21.17 -2.79
C GLU A 337 29.35 -19.75 -3.38
N GLU A 338 28.83 -19.54 -4.57
CA GLU A 338 28.77 -18.20 -5.19
C GLU A 338 27.83 -17.27 -4.41
N ASP A 339 26.67 -17.75 -4.00
CA ASP A 339 25.71 -17.00 -3.16
C ASP A 339 26.37 -16.54 -1.85
N GLN A 340 27.09 -17.42 -1.18
CA GLN A 340 27.85 -17.11 0.05
C GLN A 340 29.02 -16.12 -0.20
N ARG A 341 29.66 -16.17 -1.35
CA ARG A 341 30.70 -15.20 -1.71
C ARG A 341 30.11 -13.81 -1.91
N LEU A 342 29.02 -13.71 -2.68
CA LEU A 342 28.31 -12.44 -2.94
C LEU A 342 27.76 -11.83 -1.66
N GLU A 343 27.24 -12.65 -0.73
CA GLU A 343 26.84 -12.21 0.61
C GLU A 343 28.00 -11.57 1.39
N LYS A 344 29.14 -12.24 1.45
CA LYS A 344 30.32 -11.70 2.16
C LYS A 344 30.83 -10.42 1.51
N GLU A 345 30.83 -10.36 0.18
CA GLU A 345 31.18 -9.17 -0.59
C GLU A 345 30.25 -7.99 -0.25
N LEU A 346 28.93 -8.23 -0.25
CA LEU A 346 27.94 -7.21 0.08
C LEU A 346 28.11 -6.69 1.52
N LEU A 347 28.28 -7.58 2.48
CA LEU A 347 28.48 -7.21 3.90
C LEU A 347 29.83 -6.54 4.18
N ALA A 348 30.83 -6.72 3.30
CA ALA A 348 32.13 -6.08 3.41
C ALA A 348 32.21 -4.72 2.69
N ASP A 349 31.22 -4.40 1.84
CA ASP A 349 31.18 -3.15 1.07
C ASP A 349 30.88 -1.96 2.01
N GLU A 350 31.89 -1.09 2.21
CA GLU A 350 31.78 0.04 3.13
C GLU A 350 30.72 1.07 2.69
N LYS A 351 30.56 1.27 1.38
CA LYS A 351 29.57 2.20 0.82
C LYS A 351 28.15 1.71 1.11
N GLU A 352 27.87 0.44 0.78
CA GLU A 352 26.55 -0.17 1.00
C GLU A 352 26.18 -0.20 2.50
N ARG A 353 27.14 -0.46 3.36
CA ARG A 353 26.98 -0.41 4.83
C ARG A 353 26.70 1.00 5.34
N ALA A 354 27.40 2.01 4.81
CA ALA A 354 27.19 3.40 5.22
C ALA A 354 25.80 3.89 4.80
N GLU A 355 25.36 3.58 3.58
CA GLU A 355 24.01 3.87 3.10
C GLU A 355 22.96 3.16 3.97
N HIS A 356 23.15 1.87 4.25
CA HIS A 356 22.22 1.12 5.09
C HIS A 356 22.11 1.70 6.50
N ASN A 357 23.24 2.08 7.12
CA ASN A 357 23.24 2.74 8.44
C ASN A 357 22.43 4.03 8.44
N MET A 358 22.57 4.84 7.40
CA MET A 358 21.79 6.07 7.25
C MET A 358 20.27 5.78 7.22
N LEU A 359 19.85 4.74 6.50
CA LEU A 359 18.43 4.34 6.44
C LEU A 359 17.93 3.78 7.78
N VAL A 360 18.75 3.02 8.50
CA VAL A 360 18.43 2.54 9.86
C VAL A 360 18.25 3.71 10.81
N ASP A 361 19.16 4.69 10.79
CA ASP A 361 19.05 5.88 11.63
C ASP A 361 17.84 6.73 11.28
N LEU A 362 17.50 6.84 10.00
CA LEU A 362 16.28 7.51 9.56
C LEU A 362 15.02 6.80 10.10
N GLY A 363 14.97 5.46 10.02
CA GLY A 363 13.88 4.66 10.58
C GLY A 363 13.77 4.82 12.11
N ARG A 364 14.89 4.85 12.82
CA ARG A 364 14.93 5.12 14.27
C ARG A 364 14.40 6.52 14.60
N ASN A 365 14.79 7.52 13.83
CA ASN A 365 14.31 8.89 13.99
C ASN A 365 12.79 9.00 13.73
N ASP A 366 12.31 8.36 12.68
CA ASP A 366 10.88 8.35 12.34
C ASP A 366 10.05 7.70 13.44
N LEU A 367 10.44 6.50 13.92
CA LEU A 367 9.75 5.84 15.03
C LEU A 367 9.89 6.60 16.36
N GLY A 368 11.01 7.30 16.58
CA GLY A 368 11.22 8.10 17.77
C GLY A 368 10.18 9.22 17.98
N LYS A 369 9.53 9.68 16.92
CA LYS A 369 8.48 10.71 16.99
C LYS A 369 7.18 10.19 17.63
N ILE A 370 6.90 8.89 17.54
CA ILE A 370 5.60 8.28 17.87
C ILE A 370 5.67 7.17 18.92
N CYS A 371 6.84 6.63 19.20
CA CYS A 371 7.01 5.55 20.17
C CYS A 371 7.32 6.06 21.59
N ASP A 372 7.06 5.23 22.57
CA ASP A 372 7.45 5.48 23.95
C ASP A 372 8.97 5.63 24.07
N PHE A 373 9.40 6.57 24.90
CA PHE A 373 10.82 6.86 25.08
C PHE A 373 11.59 5.62 25.56
N GLY A 374 12.72 5.33 24.91
CA GLY A 374 13.58 4.20 25.22
C GLY A 374 13.11 2.84 24.66
N THR A 375 12.01 2.80 23.89
CA THR A 375 11.51 1.54 23.29
C THR A 375 11.97 1.33 21.84
N VAL A 376 12.50 2.38 21.19
CA VAL A 376 13.00 2.25 19.81
C VAL A 376 14.32 1.51 19.80
N GLU A 377 14.33 0.34 19.17
CA GLU A 377 15.50 -0.52 19.06
C GLU A 377 15.65 -1.13 17.67
N VAL A 378 16.87 -1.53 17.34
CA VAL A 378 17.17 -2.30 16.12
C VAL A 378 17.14 -3.78 16.49
N GLU A 379 16.01 -4.44 16.23
CA GLU A 379 15.77 -5.86 16.55
C GLU A 379 16.66 -6.78 15.71
N LYS A 380 16.81 -6.45 14.42
CA LYS A 380 17.66 -7.16 13.47
C LYS A 380 18.51 -6.15 12.74
N TYR A 381 19.81 -6.37 12.66
CA TYR A 381 20.75 -5.42 12.10
C TYR A 381 21.66 -6.04 11.04
N MET A 382 21.69 -5.43 9.86
CA MET A 382 22.55 -5.83 8.72
C MET A 382 22.48 -7.33 8.39
N SER A 383 21.30 -7.90 8.35
CA SER A 383 21.11 -9.28 7.89
C SER A 383 20.94 -9.33 6.36
N ILE A 384 21.26 -10.48 5.77
CA ILE A 384 21.00 -10.69 4.35
C ILE A 384 19.58 -11.22 4.14
N GLU A 385 18.80 -10.43 3.41
CA GLU A 385 17.49 -10.82 2.92
C GLU A 385 17.62 -11.35 1.49
N ARG A 386 17.20 -12.61 1.28
CA ARG A 386 17.32 -13.28 -0.03
C ARG A 386 15.98 -13.34 -0.72
N TYR A 387 15.91 -12.74 -1.88
CA TYR A 387 14.77 -12.84 -2.80
C TYR A 387 15.09 -13.78 -3.96
N SER A 388 14.15 -13.95 -4.88
CA SER A 388 14.29 -14.89 -6.01
C SER A 388 15.51 -14.58 -6.90
N HIS A 389 15.80 -13.30 -7.16
CA HIS A 389 16.83 -12.87 -8.11
C HIS A 389 17.94 -12.02 -7.49
N VAL A 390 17.71 -11.46 -6.31
CA VAL A 390 18.65 -10.56 -5.64
C VAL A 390 18.72 -10.86 -4.15
N MET A 391 19.77 -10.35 -3.49
CA MET A 391 19.87 -10.25 -2.04
C MET A 391 20.15 -8.80 -1.63
N HIS A 392 19.65 -8.41 -0.46
CA HIS A 392 19.82 -7.09 0.12
C HIS A 392 20.35 -7.17 1.55
N ILE A 393 20.93 -6.07 2.03
CA ILE A 393 21.16 -5.87 3.47
C ILE A 393 19.84 -5.37 4.04
N GLY A 394 19.31 -6.05 5.04
CA GLY A 394 18.07 -5.69 5.74
C GLY A 394 18.29 -5.48 7.23
N SER A 395 17.51 -4.57 7.80
CA SER A 395 17.39 -4.37 9.25
C SER A 395 15.92 -4.23 9.64
N THR A 396 15.63 -4.47 10.92
CA THR A 396 14.31 -4.22 11.49
C THR A 396 14.45 -3.22 12.62
N VAL A 397 13.78 -2.10 12.51
CA VAL A 397 13.64 -1.11 13.58
C VAL A 397 12.24 -1.22 14.15
N LYS A 398 12.11 -1.36 15.46
CA LYS A 398 10.82 -1.45 16.13
C LYS A 398 10.72 -0.49 17.32
N GLY A 399 9.50 -0.25 17.77
CA GLY A 399 9.22 0.51 18.96
C GLY A 399 7.78 0.33 19.43
N GLN A 400 7.51 0.63 20.69
CA GLN A 400 6.17 0.59 21.26
C GLN A 400 5.47 1.92 21.00
N LEU A 401 4.32 1.88 20.30
CA LEU A 401 3.51 3.05 20.02
C LEU A 401 3.01 3.68 21.32
N ARG A 402 3.14 5.00 21.45
CA ARG A 402 2.57 5.72 22.59
C ARG A 402 1.04 5.58 22.61
N LYS A 403 0.45 5.60 23.79
CA LYS A 403 -1.01 5.42 24.00
C LYS A 403 -1.87 6.50 23.31
N ASP A 404 -1.31 7.68 23.09
CA ASP A 404 -1.95 8.80 22.39
C ASP A 404 -1.77 8.75 20.86
N LYS A 405 -1.12 7.72 20.35
CA LYS A 405 -0.78 7.52 18.94
C LYS A 405 -1.49 6.31 18.33
N THR A 406 -1.71 6.38 17.03
CA THR A 406 -2.42 5.38 16.23
C THR A 406 -1.60 4.93 15.02
N ALA A 407 -2.07 3.96 14.28
CA ALA A 407 -1.46 3.54 13.01
C ALA A 407 -1.37 4.69 11.98
N VAL A 408 -2.30 5.65 12.01
CA VAL A 408 -2.23 6.84 11.14
C VAL A 408 -1.06 7.73 11.51
N ASP A 409 -0.75 7.88 12.81
CA ASP A 409 0.45 8.61 13.25
C ASP A 409 1.74 7.92 12.78
N ALA A 410 1.73 6.60 12.60
CA ALA A 410 2.86 5.88 12.03
C ALA A 410 3.04 6.23 10.54
N ILE A 411 1.97 6.33 9.76
CA ILE A 411 2.03 6.86 8.37
C ILE A 411 2.56 8.29 8.38
N ASP A 412 2.01 9.18 9.19
CA ASP A 412 2.42 10.59 9.31
C ASP A 412 3.91 10.74 9.62
N SER A 413 4.46 9.81 10.41
CA SER A 413 5.87 9.86 10.83
C SER A 413 6.85 9.28 9.81
N VAL A 414 6.47 8.20 9.13
CA VAL A 414 7.39 7.43 8.28
C VAL A 414 7.33 7.86 6.82
N LEU A 415 6.14 8.24 6.31
CA LEU A 415 5.95 8.60 4.91
C LEU A 415 6.54 9.99 4.57
N PRO A 416 7.24 10.11 3.40
CA PRO A 416 7.71 9.04 2.54
C PRO A 416 8.91 8.29 3.12
N ALA A 417 9.12 7.06 2.66
CA ALA A 417 10.28 6.28 3.05
C ALA A 417 11.59 6.98 2.68
N GLY A 418 12.65 6.74 3.46
CA GLY A 418 14.00 7.25 3.17
C GLY A 418 14.53 6.78 1.83
N THR A 419 14.24 5.53 1.47
CA THR A 419 14.58 4.90 0.18
C THR A 419 13.88 5.54 -1.03
N LEU A 420 12.89 6.41 -0.80
CA LEU A 420 12.15 7.15 -1.84
C LEU A 420 12.26 8.67 -1.71
N SER A 421 12.93 9.18 -0.70
CA SER A 421 13.13 10.63 -0.47
C SER A 421 14.60 10.99 -0.40
N GLY A 422 15.19 10.91 0.75
CA GLY A 422 16.61 11.20 0.99
C GLY A 422 16.88 11.64 2.42
N ALA A 423 18.10 12.07 2.66
CA ALA A 423 18.55 12.47 4.00
C ALA A 423 19.30 13.81 3.92
N PRO A 424 18.88 14.84 4.71
CA PRO A 424 17.70 14.93 5.59
C PRO A 424 16.37 14.93 4.82
N LYS A 425 15.35 14.22 5.33
CA LYS A 425 14.08 13.94 4.64
C LYS A 425 13.37 15.18 4.09
N LEU A 426 13.13 16.20 4.92
CA LEU A 426 12.38 17.38 4.51
C LEU A 426 13.09 18.18 3.42
N ARG A 427 14.41 18.34 3.55
CA ARG A 427 15.22 19.04 2.55
C ARG A 427 15.23 18.28 1.22
N ALA A 428 15.35 16.95 1.27
CA ALA A 428 15.24 16.11 0.09
C ALA A 428 13.88 16.25 -0.60
N CYS A 429 12.77 16.26 0.16
CA CYS A 429 11.42 16.46 -0.41
C CYS A 429 11.28 17.84 -1.09
N GLN A 430 11.86 18.91 -0.54
CA GLN A 430 11.86 20.23 -1.17
C GLN A 430 12.58 20.22 -2.51
N ILE A 431 13.81 19.66 -2.54
CA ILE A 431 14.63 19.58 -3.76
C ILE A 431 13.97 18.67 -4.80
N ILE A 432 13.39 17.56 -4.40
CA ILE A 432 12.62 16.67 -5.27
C ILE A 432 11.46 17.43 -5.93
N ASN A 433 10.68 18.19 -5.14
CA ASN A 433 9.57 18.98 -5.65
C ASN A 433 10.03 20.00 -6.69
N GLU A 434 11.15 20.68 -6.44
CA GLU A 434 11.75 21.65 -7.35
C GLU A 434 12.26 20.97 -8.63
N LEU A 435 13.08 19.93 -8.50
CA LEU A 435 13.75 19.30 -9.64
C LEU A 435 12.80 18.48 -10.52
N GLU A 436 11.89 17.74 -9.94
CA GLU A 436 10.94 16.94 -10.71
C GLU A 436 9.81 17.80 -11.28
N ASN A 437 9.39 18.85 -10.56
CA ASN A 437 8.25 19.73 -10.89
C ASN A 437 7.03 18.93 -11.42
N ASN A 438 6.80 17.78 -10.85
CA ASN A 438 5.75 16.86 -11.24
C ASN A 438 5.33 16.02 -10.05
N LYS A 439 4.08 16.13 -9.63
CA LYS A 439 3.54 15.40 -8.49
C LYS A 439 3.75 13.91 -8.65
N ARG A 440 4.32 13.26 -7.61
CA ARG A 440 4.61 11.82 -7.64
C ARG A 440 3.37 10.97 -7.53
N GLY A 441 2.35 11.46 -6.83
CA GLY A 441 1.11 10.72 -6.61
C GLY A 441 1.35 9.44 -5.83
N ILE A 442 0.87 8.31 -6.36
CA ILE A 442 0.95 7.00 -5.70
C ILE A 442 2.39 6.52 -5.53
N TYR A 443 3.27 6.79 -6.50
CA TYR A 443 4.66 6.35 -6.46
C TYR A 443 5.41 6.90 -5.25
N GLY A 444 6.01 6.00 -4.48
CA GLY A 444 6.72 6.36 -3.24
C GLY A 444 5.82 6.64 -2.05
N GLY A 445 4.51 6.45 -2.22
CA GLY A 445 3.51 6.48 -1.16
C GLY A 445 3.40 5.16 -0.40
N ALA A 446 2.30 4.96 0.31
CA ALA A 446 1.96 3.75 1.05
C ALA A 446 0.73 3.07 0.47
N ILE A 447 0.77 1.75 0.27
CA ILE A 447 -0.38 0.93 -0.11
C ILE A 447 -0.56 -0.18 0.92
N GLY A 448 -1.79 -0.43 1.35
CA GLY A 448 -2.09 -1.50 2.29
C GLY A 448 -3.42 -1.32 3.01
N TYR A 449 -3.47 -1.72 4.26
CA TYR A 449 -4.70 -1.63 5.06
C TYR A 449 -4.46 -1.07 6.47
N LEU A 450 -5.51 -0.44 7.01
CA LEU A 450 -5.67 -0.09 8.42
C LEU A 450 -6.88 -0.88 8.94
N ASP A 451 -6.61 -1.84 9.84
CA ASP A 451 -7.63 -2.75 10.39
C ASP A 451 -8.43 -2.09 11.52
N PHE A 452 -9.69 -2.50 11.69
CA PHE A 452 -10.54 -2.03 12.79
C PHE A 452 -10.01 -2.39 14.19
N THR A 453 -9.05 -3.30 14.30
CA THR A 453 -8.33 -3.59 15.55
C THR A 453 -7.29 -2.53 15.91
N GLY A 454 -6.99 -1.60 14.99
CA GLY A 454 -5.91 -0.62 15.11
C GLY A 454 -4.58 -1.11 14.55
N ASN A 455 -4.51 -2.32 14.01
CA ASN A 455 -3.36 -2.84 13.29
C ASN A 455 -3.26 -2.23 11.89
N MET A 456 -2.06 -2.27 11.31
CA MET A 456 -1.81 -1.77 9.96
C MET A 456 -0.68 -2.56 9.32
N ASP A 457 -0.79 -2.78 8.01
CA ASP A 457 0.31 -3.31 7.21
C ASP A 457 0.34 -2.59 5.86
N THR A 458 1.48 -1.92 5.55
CA THR A 458 1.64 -1.11 4.36
C THR A 458 3.00 -1.32 3.72
N CYS A 459 3.02 -1.38 2.40
CA CYS A 459 4.25 -1.37 1.60
C CYS A 459 4.52 0.02 1.02
N ILE A 460 5.76 0.23 0.59
CA ILE A 460 6.12 1.37 -0.25
C ILE A 460 5.54 1.14 -1.65
N ALA A 461 4.85 2.13 -2.19
CA ALA A 461 4.23 2.08 -3.50
C ALA A 461 5.30 2.23 -4.62
N ILE A 462 5.97 1.13 -4.94
CA ILE A 462 6.97 1.01 -6.00
C ILE A 462 6.71 -0.24 -6.84
N ARG A 463 7.36 -0.35 -7.98
CA ARG A 463 7.18 -1.49 -8.91
C ARG A 463 5.71 -1.70 -9.27
N LEU A 464 5.05 -0.63 -9.66
CA LEU A 464 3.62 -0.62 -9.96
C LEU A 464 3.33 0.12 -11.26
N ALA A 465 2.23 -0.28 -11.90
CA ALA A 465 1.52 0.49 -12.90
C ALA A 465 0.24 1.02 -12.28
N PHE A 466 -0.11 2.27 -12.59
CA PHE A 466 -1.42 2.78 -12.24
C PHE A 466 -2.05 3.50 -13.43
N LYS A 467 -3.35 3.28 -13.57
CA LYS A 467 -4.15 3.79 -14.68
C LYS A 467 -5.04 4.90 -14.16
N LYS A 468 -5.04 6.03 -14.86
CA LYS A 468 -5.91 7.18 -14.64
C LYS A 468 -6.05 7.99 -15.92
N ASN A 469 -7.20 8.62 -16.15
CA ASN A 469 -7.44 9.54 -17.28
C ASN A 469 -7.10 8.93 -18.67
N GLY A 470 -7.32 7.63 -18.89
CA GLY A 470 -7.00 6.95 -20.15
C GLY A 470 -5.50 6.75 -20.40
N LYS A 471 -4.67 6.90 -19.39
CA LYS A 471 -3.23 6.67 -19.42
C LYS A 471 -2.83 5.62 -18.40
N VAL A 472 -1.68 4.97 -18.64
CA VAL A 472 -0.97 4.19 -17.64
C VAL A 472 0.37 4.84 -17.33
N PHE A 473 0.71 4.85 -16.05
CA PHE A 473 1.91 5.46 -15.51
C PHE A 473 2.78 4.39 -14.84
N VAL A 474 4.08 4.45 -15.11
CA VAL A 474 5.12 3.70 -14.41
C VAL A 474 6.16 4.72 -13.96
N ARG A 475 6.55 4.69 -12.68
CA ARG A 475 7.55 5.59 -12.14
C ARG A 475 8.62 4.81 -11.39
N SER A 476 9.85 5.25 -11.52
CA SER A 476 11.00 4.67 -10.84
C SER A 476 12.06 5.73 -10.58
N GLY A 477 13.02 5.46 -9.71
CA GLY A 477 14.07 6.42 -9.38
C GLY A 477 15.36 5.74 -8.94
N ALA A 478 16.43 6.54 -8.93
CA ALA A 478 17.75 6.16 -8.45
C ALA A 478 18.18 7.05 -7.28
N GLY A 479 18.89 6.47 -6.33
CA GLY A 479 19.47 7.19 -5.19
C GLY A 479 20.77 7.87 -5.58
N ILE A 480 20.75 9.21 -5.61
CA ILE A 480 21.88 10.02 -6.02
C ILE A 480 22.75 10.36 -4.81
N VAL A 481 24.02 10.08 -4.90
CA VAL A 481 25.07 10.43 -3.94
C VAL A 481 26.20 11.22 -4.65
N ALA A 482 27.16 11.74 -3.90
CA ALA A 482 28.24 12.57 -4.44
C ALA A 482 29.00 11.90 -5.61
N ASP A 483 29.24 10.60 -5.52
CA ASP A 483 29.98 9.83 -6.52
C ASP A 483 29.10 9.23 -7.64
N SER A 484 27.81 9.57 -7.68
CA SER A 484 26.89 9.08 -8.71
C SER A 484 27.32 9.51 -10.11
N ILE A 485 27.19 8.58 -11.06
CA ILE A 485 27.48 8.81 -12.49
C ILE A 485 26.13 8.95 -13.20
N PRO A 486 25.81 10.13 -13.77
CA PRO A 486 24.48 10.44 -14.30
C PRO A 486 23.88 9.40 -15.23
N GLU A 487 24.66 8.89 -16.19
CA GLU A 487 24.20 7.90 -17.16
C GLU A 487 23.90 6.54 -16.52
N LYS A 488 24.63 6.18 -15.46
CA LYS A 488 24.36 4.95 -14.70
C LYS A 488 23.08 5.06 -13.89
N GLU A 489 22.85 6.22 -13.27
CA GLU A 489 21.63 6.47 -12.50
C GLU A 489 20.39 6.52 -13.40
N HIS A 490 20.50 7.12 -14.59
CA HIS A 490 19.44 7.05 -15.60
C HIS A 490 19.16 5.61 -16.00
N GLN A 491 20.21 4.81 -16.31
CA GLN A 491 20.03 3.41 -16.67
C GLN A 491 19.42 2.58 -15.53
N GLU A 492 19.80 2.85 -14.29
CA GLU A 492 19.21 2.21 -13.11
C GLU A 492 17.70 2.52 -13.00
N CYS A 493 17.32 3.81 -13.19
CA CYS A 493 15.94 4.22 -13.22
C CYS A 493 15.15 3.43 -14.27
N ILE A 494 15.64 3.33 -15.51
CA ILE A 494 15.00 2.55 -16.58
C ILE A 494 14.92 1.06 -16.21
N ASN A 495 15.99 0.48 -15.68
CA ASN A 495 16.01 -0.93 -15.29
C ASN A 495 14.95 -1.25 -14.20
N LYS A 496 14.75 -0.34 -13.25
CA LYS A 496 13.72 -0.50 -12.21
C LYS A 496 12.28 -0.43 -12.76
N ALA A 497 12.04 0.33 -13.82
CA ALA A 497 10.74 0.39 -14.50
C ALA A 497 10.47 -0.84 -15.39
N LYS A 498 11.54 -1.45 -15.91
CA LYS A 498 11.49 -2.46 -16.97
C LYS A 498 10.56 -3.64 -16.66
N ALA A 499 10.58 -4.16 -15.44
CA ALA A 499 9.75 -5.31 -15.08
C ALA A 499 8.25 -5.01 -15.24
N VAL A 500 7.81 -3.80 -14.85
CA VAL A 500 6.42 -3.37 -14.98
C VAL A 500 6.06 -3.10 -16.45
N MET A 501 6.97 -2.47 -17.20
CA MET A 501 6.78 -2.20 -18.63
C MET A 501 6.65 -3.51 -19.45
N VAL A 502 7.50 -4.50 -19.15
CA VAL A 502 7.42 -5.82 -19.77
C VAL A 502 6.10 -6.50 -19.44
N ALA A 503 5.68 -6.45 -18.17
CA ALA A 503 4.39 -7.02 -17.75
C ALA A 503 3.19 -6.36 -18.46
N LEU A 504 3.23 -5.04 -18.69
CA LEU A 504 2.21 -4.33 -19.47
C LEU A 504 2.18 -4.81 -20.92
N ALA A 505 3.35 -4.97 -21.55
CA ALA A 505 3.46 -5.42 -22.94
C ALA A 505 3.05 -6.90 -23.10
N GLU A 506 3.44 -7.78 -22.18
CA GLU A 506 3.05 -9.20 -22.19
C GLU A 506 1.56 -9.41 -21.93
N ALA A 507 0.95 -8.54 -21.13
CA ALA A 507 -0.49 -8.57 -20.86
C ALA A 507 -1.34 -8.12 -22.04
N GLU A 508 -0.75 -7.53 -23.08
CA GLU A 508 -1.45 -7.04 -24.27
C GLU A 508 -2.06 -8.21 -25.04
N GLY A 509 -3.39 -8.18 -25.16
CA GLY A 509 -4.12 -9.26 -25.83
C GLY A 509 -4.78 -10.31 -24.93
N GLY A 510 -4.57 -10.26 -23.63
CA GLY A 510 -5.32 -10.84 -22.48
C GLY A 510 -5.74 -12.31 -22.51
N SER A 511 -6.28 -12.81 -23.57
CA SER A 511 -6.95 -14.12 -23.62
C SER A 511 -6.03 -15.35 -23.73
N ASN A 512 -4.73 -15.16 -23.94
CA ASN A 512 -3.76 -16.24 -24.09
C ASN A 512 -2.80 -16.38 -22.86
N LEU A 513 -3.09 -15.67 -21.76
CA LEU A 513 -2.30 -15.70 -20.53
C LEU A 513 -2.85 -16.72 -19.53
#